data_6bedf55431615c1315eee4663e48c0c3
#
_entry.id   6bedf55431615c1315eee4663e48c0c3
#
_cell.length_a   1.000
_cell.length_b   1.000
_cell.length_c   1.000
_cell.angle_alpha   90.00
_cell.angle_beta   90.00
_cell.angle_gamma   90.00
#
_symmetry.space_group_name_H-M   'P 1'
#
loop_
_entity.id
_entity.type
_entity.pdbx_description
1 polymer ?
#
loop_
_entity_poly.entity_id
_entity_poly.type
_entity_poly.pdbx_seq_one_letter_code
_entity_poly.pdbx_strand_id
1 'polypeptide(L)'
;MEKILDIITEKMQQAFSAAGYDASFGRVMVSNRPDLCEYQCNGALAAAKQYKCAPIQIAKAVAEQLEKSDYDLCEAVMPGFINLKLSGAFLANYLEQMRTEENFGVEKIGAGKTIVVDYGGANVAKPLHIGHLRPAIIGEALKRLYKFLGYNAIGDVHLGDWGLQMGLIIAELQEREPELPYFDEGFTGEYPEEAPFTVTDLEEIYPTASAKKADPEFSHKAHQATLELQQGRRGYRALWQHIMKVSVADLKKNYDNLDVHFEKWLGESDADPYIPAMVEDMKNRGIAVQSEGAWVIPVAEEGDKKEMPPCILVKSDGSAIYATTDLATLVQRMQDWNPEKVLYVTDKRQNLHFEQVFRAARKAGIVKPETELEHVGFGTMNGKDGKPFKTRDGGVLRLEQLIADMTDFVRTKVVENQIVAENEVEETTAKIAMAALKYGDLSNQPTKDYNFDMERFAAFEGNTGPYILYTIVRIKSILSRYGAWENLPIQEPANPFAKELMIAITKLGPTQESALRASAHNLICAYIYELAGCVNKFYHETRILSEEDETLKAGYIALIGLAKNVLEQCIHILGFSAPEKM
;
A
#
# COMPACT_ATOMS: atom_id res chain seq x y z
N MET A 1 -13.69 -8.95 16.48
CA MET A 1 -14.80 -9.94 16.42
C MET A 1 -14.41 -11.09 15.51
N GLU A 2 -15.01 -12.27 15.71
CA GLU A 2 -14.75 -13.44 14.87
C GLU A 2 -15.40 -13.29 13.48
N LYS A 3 -14.75 -13.85 12.46
CA LYS A 3 -15.25 -13.76 11.07
C LYS A 3 -16.42 -14.72 10.87
N ILE A 4 -17.40 -14.32 10.07
CA ILE A 4 -18.56 -15.18 9.76
C ILE A 4 -18.13 -16.59 9.31
N LEU A 5 -17.13 -16.68 8.43
CA LEU A 5 -16.66 -17.97 7.92
C LEU A 5 -16.09 -18.87 9.02
N ASP A 6 -15.43 -18.30 10.01
CA ASP A 6 -14.89 -19.03 11.16
C ASP A 6 -16.02 -19.48 12.09
N ILE A 7 -16.97 -18.58 12.41
CA ILE A 7 -18.16 -18.90 13.20
C ILE A 7 -18.95 -20.07 12.60
N ILE A 8 -19.27 -19.98 11.32
CA ILE A 8 -20.07 -21.05 10.67
C ILE A 8 -19.26 -22.33 10.46
N THR A 9 -17.92 -22.24 10.33
CA THR A 9 -17.04 -23.42 10.29
C THR A 9 -17.03 -24.13 11.63
N GLU A 10 -16.90 -23.40 12.74
CA GLU A 10 -16.96 -23.98 14.07
C GLU A 10 -18.31 -24.66 14.34
N LYS A 11 -19.42 -24.00 14.01
CA LYS A 11 -20.76 -24.59 14.11
C LYS A 11 -20.91 -25.86 13.26
N MET A 12 -20.35 -25.87 12.06
CA MET A 12 -20.37 -27.04 11.16
C MET A 12 -19.52 -28.19 11.73
N GLN A 13 -18.35 -27.89 12.32
CA GLN A 13 -17.52 -28.88 13.00
C GLN A 13 -18.23 -29.51 14.20
N GLN A 14 -18.93 -28.71 14.99
CA GLN A 14 -19.75 -29.17 16.09
C GLN A 14 -20.90 -30.07 15.58
N ALA A 15 -21.54 -29.71 14.45
CA ALA A 15 -22.58 -30.48 13.84
C ALA A 15 -22.08 -31.85 13.31
N PHE A 16 -20.86 -31.89 12.71
CA PHE A 16 -20.24 -33.17 12.33
C PHE A 16 -20.01 -34.06 13.55
N SER A 17 -19.46 -33.49 14.64
CA SER A 17 -19.24 -34.23 15.89
C SER A 17 -20.55 -34.75 16.48
N ALA A 18 -21.60 -33.94 16.53
CA ALA A 18 -22.92 -34.31 17.04
C ALA A 18 -23.57 -35.41 16.21
N ALA A 19 -23.34 -35.44 14.90
CA ALA A 19 -23.79 -36.47 13.99
C ALA A 19 -22.94 -37.78 14.03
N GLY A 20 -21.88 -37.81 14.88
CA GLY A 20 -21.01 -38.99 15.04
C GLY A 20 -19.85 -39.05 14.02
N TYR A 21 -19.50 -37.95 13.39
CA TYR A 21 -18.41 -37.87 12.42
C TYR A 21 -17.28 -36.96 12.94
N ASP A 22 -16.08 -37.07 12.35
CA ASP A 22 -14.93 -36.27 12.72
C ASP A 22 -15.16 -34.77 12.36
N ALA A 23 -14.93 -33.89 13.33
CA ALA A 23 -15.11 -32.46 13.18
C ALA A 23 -14.26 -31.85 12.06
N SER A 24 -13.10 -32.43 11.74
CA SER A 24 -12.18 -31.92 10.70
C SER A 24 -12.82 -31.83 9.31
N PHE A 25 -13.91 -32.58 9.07
CA PHE A 25 -14.70 -32.47 7.83
C PHE A 25 -15.60 -31.22 7.78
N GLY A 26 -15.82 -30.55 8.89
CA GLY A 26 -16.73 -29.38 9.00
C GLY A 26 -16.21 -28.08 8.43
N ARG A 27 -15.25 -28.09 7.49
CA ARG A 27 -14.76 -26.85 6.85
C ARG A 27 -15.79 -26.28 5.90
N VAL A 28 -16.17 -25.02 6.15
CA VAL A 28 -17.07 -24.25 5.29
C VAL A 28 -16.25 -23.34 4.37
N MET A 29 -16.77 -23.05 3.19
CA MET A 29 -16.21 -22.12 2.22
C MET A 29 -17.29 -21.23 1.62
N VAL A 30 -16.89 -20.08 1.09
CA VAL A 30 -17.78 -19.24 0.30
C VAL A 30 -18.19 -20.00 -0.96
N SER A 31 -19.48 -19.98 -1.29
CA SER A 31 -20.00 -20.69 -2.44
C SER A 31 -19.55 -20.07 -3.77
N ASN A 32 -19.21 -20.90 -4.73
CA ASN A 32 -18.99 -20.48 -6.12
C ASN A 32 -20.31 -20.27 -6.90
N ARG A 33 -21.45 -20.58 -6.26
CA ARG A 33 -22.80 -20.47 -6.83
C ARG A 33 -23.67 -19.63 -5.90
N PRO A 34 -23.45 -18.29 -5.84
CA PRO A 34 -24.20 -17.40 -4.96
C PRO A 34 -25.70 -17.37 -5.25
N ASP A 35 -26.10 -17.77 -6.45
CA ASP A 35 -27.49 -17.99 -6.83
C ASP A 35 -28.15 -19.12 -6.02
N LEU A 36 -27.39 -20.15 -5.63
CA LEU A 36 -27.90 -21.30 -4.88
C LEU A 36 -27.70 -21.12 -3.36
N CYS A 37 -26.51 -20.74 -2.93
CA CYS A 37 -26.18 -20.58 -1.51
C CYS A 37 -25.04 -19.58 -1.32
N GLU A 38 -24.94 -19.02 -0.12
CA GLU A 38 -23.88 -18.09 0.26
C GLU A 38 -22.60 -18.81 0.68
N TYR A 39 -22.77 -19.91 1.40
CA TYR A 39 -21.70 -20.77 1.91
C TYR A 39 -22.00 -22.24 1.65
N GLN A 40 -20.95 -23.04 1.60
CA GLN A 40 -21.07 -24.47 1.33
C GLN A 40 -20.05 -25.27 2.13
N CYS A 41 -20.48 -26.42 2.66
CA CYS A 41 -19.58 -27.44 3.18
C CYS A 41 -19.64 -28.68 2.29
N ASN A 42 -18.49 -29.20 1.87
CA ASN A 42 -18.35 -30.39 1.05
C ASN A 42 -17.65 -31.54 1.79
N GLY A 43 -17.47 -31.43 3.10
CA GLY A 43 -16.76 -32.40 3.94
C GLY A 43 -17.38 -33.77 3.97
N ALA A 44 -18.70 -33.88 3.77
CA ALA A 44 -19.39 -35.18 3.68
C ALA A 44 -18.88 -36.09 2.54
N LEU A 45 -18.35 -35.50 1.44
CA LEU A 45 -17.72 -36.25 0.35
C LEU A 45 -16.43 -36.96 0.79
N ALA A 46 -15.62 -36.29 1.62
CA ALA A 46 -14.40 -36.85 2.19
C ALA A 46 -14.72 -37.86 3.31
N ALA A 47 -15.66 -37.50 4.19
CA ALA A 47 -16.13 -38.37 5.29
C ALA A 47 -16.72 -39.72 4.77
N ALA A 48 -17.40 -39.71 3.65
CA ALA A 48 -17.98 -40.90 3.05
C ALA A 48 -16.98 -42.04 2.82
N LYS A 49 -15.75 -41.71 2.46
CA LYS A 49 -14.66 -42.68 2.27
C LYS A 49 -14.24 -43.30 3.60
N GLN A 50 -14.16 -42.52 4.65
CA GLN A 50 -13.75 -42.98 5.99
C GLN A 50 -14.85 -43.82 6.67
N TYR A 51 -16.11 -43.38 6.59
CA TYR A 51 -17.22 -43.98 7.29
C TYR A 51 -17.99 -45.01 6.44
N LYS A 52 -17.60 -45.21 5.18
CA LYS A 52 -18.23 -46.16 4.23
C LYS A 52 -19.74 -45.97 4.13
N CYS A 53 -20.18 -44.72 4.12
CA CYS A 53 -21.57 -44.31 4.04
C CYS A 53 -21.76 -43.37 2.84
N ALA A 54 -22.98 -43.30 2.29
CA ALA A 54 -23.26 -42.39 1.18
C ALA A 54 -23.09 -40.93 1.61
N PRO A 55 -22.38 -40.09 0.84
CA PRO A 55 -22.10 -38.70 1.24
C PRO A 55 -23.36 -37.90 1.57
N ILE A 56 -24.43 -38.10 0.81
CA ILE A 56 -25.71 -37.42 1.04
C ILE A 56 -26.37 -37.81 2.37
N GLN A 57 -26.15 -39.02 2.89
CA GLN A 57 -26.66 -39.42 4.19
C GLN A 57 -25.92 -38.71 5.32
N ILE A 58 -24.58 -38.61 5.19
CA ILE A 58 -23.77 -37.85 6.12
C ILE A 58 -24.17 -36.36 6.10
N ALA A 59 -24.30 -35.76 4.91
CA ALA A 59 -24.71 -34.38 4.76
C ALA A 59 -26.08 -34.08 5.40
N LYS A 60 -27.06 -34.98 5.24
CA LYS A 60 -28.36 -34.84 5.89
C LYS A 60 -28.25 -34.93 7.40
N ALA A 61 -27.56 -35.94 7.92
CA ALA A 61 -27.39 -36.13 9.37
C ALA A 61 -26.70 -34.91 10.02
N VAL A 62 -25.69 -34.33 9.36
CA VAL A 62 -24.98 -33.12 9.83
C VAL A 62 -25.89 -31.89 9.74
N ALA A 63 -26.59 -31.67 8.63
CA ALA A 63 -27.48 -30.53 8.46
C ALA A 63 -28.63 -30.51 9.50
N GLU A 64 -29.06 -31.65 10.00
CA GLU A 64 -30.04 -31.75 11.07
C GLU A 64 -29.52 -31.30 12.43
N GLN A 65 -28.20 -31.27 12.64
CA GLN A 65 -27.57 -30.81 13.90
C GLN A 65 -27.31 -29.33 13.94
N LEU A 66 -27.42 -28.60 12.81
CA LEU A 66 -27.20 -27.15 12.77
C LEU A 66 -28.39 -26.39 13.36
N GLU A 67 -28.10 -25.32 14.10
CA GLU A 67 -29.10 -24.39 14.66
C GLU A 67 -29.84 -23.69 13.52
N LYS A 68 -31.11 -24.02 13.32
CA LYS A 68 -31.91 -23.55 12.16
C LYS A 68 -32.19 -22.04 12.20
N SER A 69 -32.15 -21.40 13.36
CA SER A 69 -32.35 -19.95 13.51
C SER A 69 -31.24 -19.12 12.85
N ASP A 70 -30.05 -19.71 12.67
CA ASP A 70 -28.92 -19.02 12.03
C ASP A 70 -29.02 -18.98 10.50
N TYR A 71 -29.90 -19.77 9.90
CA TYR A 71 -29.95 -19.98 8.46
C TYR A 71 -31.35 -19.87 7.87
N ASP A 72 -31.49 -19.10 6.78
CA ASP A 72 -32.69 -19.15 5.91
C ASP A 72 -32.69 -20.39 5.05
N LEU A 73 -31.52 -20.95 4.74
CA LEU A 73 -31.33 -22.19 4.02
C LEU A 73 -30.21 -22.99 4.68
N CYS A 74 -30.54 -24.22 5.04
CA CYS A 74 -29.60 -25.26 5.48
C CYS A 74 -30.05 -26.59 4.91
N GLU A 75 -29.49 -26.99 3.77
CA GLU A 75 -29.92 -28.20 3.08
C GLU A 75 -28.76 -29.06 2.57
N ALA A 76 -28.96 -30.38 2.65
CA ALA A 76 -28.06 -31.35 2.04
C ALA A 76 -28.45 -31.60 0.57
N VAL A 77 -27.49 -31.36 -0.34
CA VAL A 77 -27.70 -31.48 -1.80
C VAL A 77 -26.75 -32.53 -2.38
N MET A 78 -27.25 -33.30 -3.36
CA MET A 78 -26.42 -34.28 -4.07
C MET A 78 -25.15 -33.63 -4.67
N PRO A 79 -23.99 -34.32 -4.62
CA PRO A 79 -23.81 -35.70 -4.09
C PRO A 79 -23.53 -35.77 -2.57
N GLY A 80 -23.43 -34.65 -1.86
CA GLY A 80 -23.11 -34.57 -0.43
C GLY A 80 -22.65 -33.20 -0.01
N PHE A 81 -23.15 -32.16 -0.65
CA PHE A 81 -22.94 -30.76 -0.23
C PHE A 81 -23.94 -30.36 0.84
N ILE A 82 -23.51 -29.48 1.76
CA ILE A 82 -24.42 -28.77 2.66
C ILE A 82 -24.39 -27.30 2.25
N ASN A 83 -25.49 -26.82 1.71
CA ASN A 83 -25.68 -25.45 1.27
C ASN A 83 -26.28 -24.60 2.40
N LEU A 84 -25.71 -23.42 2.61
CA LEU A 84 -26.11 -22.50 3.68
C LEU A 84 -26.42 -21.12 3.11
N LYS A 85 -27.54 -20.51 3.58
CA LYS A 85 -27.81 -19.07 3.52
C LYS A 85 -28.04 -18.57 4.93
N LEU A 86 -27.35 -17.52 5.34
CA LEU A 86 -27.50 -16.95 6.67
C LEU A 86 -28.89 -16.32 6.85
N SER A 87 -29.42 -16.40 8.06
CA SER A 87 -30.68 -15.73 8.38
C SER A 87 -30.52 -14.21 8.49
N GLY A 88 -31.62 -13.49 8.25
CA GLY A 88 -31.65 -12.05 8.43
C GLY A 88 -31.26 -11.63 9.84
N ALA A 89 -31.74 -12.36 10.85
CA ALA A 89 -31.43 -12.10 12.25
C ALA A 89 -29.93 -12.28 12.56
N PHE A 90 -29.30 -13.33 12.04
CA PHE A 90 -27.86 -13.55 12.19
C PHE A 90 -27.06 -12.38 11.62
N LEU A 91 -27.38 -11.97 10.38
CA LEU A 91 -26.71 -10.87 9.72
C LEU A 91 -26.91 -9.53 10.45
N ALA A 92 -28.13 -9.24 10.90
CA ALA A 92 -28.44 -8.03 11.65
C ALA A 92 -27.62 -7.94 12.95
N ASN A 93 -27.57 -9.01 13.73
CA ASN A 93 -26.78 -9.07 14.96
C ASN A 93 -25.28 -8.92 14.69
N TYR A 94 -24.77 -9.56 13.66
CA TYR A 94 -23.36 -9.47 13.27
C TYR A 94 -22.97 -8.04 12.86
N LEU A 95 -23.78 -7.40 12.02
CA LEU A 95 -23.54 -6.02 11.57
C LEU A 95 -23.75 -4.99 12.69
N GLU A 96 -24.66 -5.24 13.62
CA GLU A 96 -24.81 -4.38 14.80
C GLU A 96 -23.57 -4.43 15.69
N GLN A 97 -22.96 -5.60 15.84
CA GLN A 97 -21.69 -5.73 16.53
C GLN A 97 -20.58 -4.99 15.74
N MET A 98 -20.48 -5.18 14.40
CA MET A 98 -19.54 -4.42 13.56
C MET A 98 -19.69 -2.90 13.73
N ARG A 99 -20.92 -2.40 13.79
CA ARG A 99 -21.23 -0.98 13.92
C ARG A 99 -20.74 -0.38 15.24
N THR A 100 -20.83 -1.15 16.32
CA THR A 100 -20.55 -0.69 17.68
C THR A 100 -19.10 -0.90 18.14
N GLU A 101 -18.38 -1.84 17.51
CA GLU A 101 -16.98 -2.12 17.86
C GLU A 101 -16.00 -1.20 17.13
N GLU A 102 -14.87 -0.92 17.79
CA GLU A 102 -13.76 -0.17 17.18
C GLU A 102 -13.25 -0.88 15.91
N ASN A 103 -12.92 -0.12 14.87
CA ASN A 103 -12.47 -0.66 13.58
C ASN A 103 -13.42 -1.72 12.99
N PHE A 104 -14.72 -1.57 13.20
CA PHE A 104 -15.73 -2.53 12.74
C PHE A 104 -15.51 -3.95 13.29
N GLY A 105 -14.91 -4.08 14.45
CA GLY A 105 -14.57 -5.36 15.05
C GLY A 105 -13.51 -6.15 14.30
N VAL A 106 -12.82 -5.56 13.33
CA VAL A 106 -11.71 -6.22 12.62
C VAL A 106 -10.55 -6.46 13.59
N GLU A 107 -10.06 -7.69 13.63
CA GLU A 107 -9.02 -8.11 14.57
C GLU A 107 -7.70 -7.35 14.33
N LYS A 108 -7.11 -6.84 15.42
CA LYS A 108 -5.80 -6.20 15.40
C LYS A 108 -4.68 -7.24 15.45
N ILE A 109 -4.54 -8.03 14.37
CA ILE A 109 -3.55 -9.13 14.26
C ILE A 109 -2.09 -8.68 14.40
N GLY A 110 -1.85 -7.38 14.25
CA GLY A 110 -0.54 -6.74 14.37
C GLY A 110 -0.25 -6.13 15.73
N ALA A 111 -1.11 -6.33 16.73
CA ALA A 111 -0.91 -5.72 18.05
C ALA A 111 0.45 -6.11 18.68
N GLY A 112 1.22 -5.10 19.06
CA GLY A 112 2.57 -5.29 19.62
C GLY A 112 3.68 -5.58 18.61
N LYS A 113 3.39 -5.61 17.31
CA LYS A 113 4.34 -5.90 16.24
C LYS A 113 4.75 -4.62 15.51
N THR A 114 6.04 -4.50 15.21
CA THR A 114 6.58 -3.38 14.43
C THR A 114 6.94 -3.87 13.02
N ILE A 115 6.60 -3.07 12.03
CA ILE A 115 7.03 -3.26 10.65
C ILE A 115 7.63 -1.97 10.09
N VAL A 116 8.53 -2.10 9.13
CA VAL A 116 9.06 -0.96 8.36
C VAL A 116 8.60 -1.08 6.92
N VAL A 117 8.11 0.02 6.37
CA VAL A 117 7.78 0.15 4.95
C VAL A 117 8.71 1.19 4.35
N ASP A 118 9.62 0.70 3.52
CA ASP A 118 10.56 1.50 2.74
C ASP A 118 9.92 1.82 1.39
N TYR A 119 9.62 3.10 1.16
CA TYR A 119 8.89 3.50 -0.05
C TYR A 119 9.14 4.98 -0.40
N GLY A 120 8.69 5.40 -1.58
CA GLY A 120 8.90 6.75 -2.08
C GLY A 120 10.13 6.84 -2.99
N GLY A 121 11.30 6.41 -2.50
CA GLY A 121 12.52 6.27 -3.31
C GLY A 121 13.07 7.57 -3.87
N ALA A 122 12.91 8.69 -3.16
CA ALA A 122 13.35 10.00 -3.62
C ALA A 122 14.86 10.18 -3.51
N ASN A 123 15.44 10.83 -4.52
CA ASN A 123 16.81 11.34 -4.44
C ASN A 123 16.79 12.83 -4.14
N VAL A 124 17.67 13.29 -3.26
CA VAL A 124 17.83 14.71 -2.99
C VAL A 124 18.31 15.44 -4.26
N ALA A 125 18.01 16.73 -4.34
CA ALA A 125 18.36 17.59 -5.48
C ALA A 125 17.78 17.13 -6.83
N LYS A 126 16.73 16.31 -6.82
CA LYS A 126 15.97 15.91 -8.02
C LYS A 126 14.48 16.12 -7.78
N PRO A 127 13.77 16.73 -8.74
CA PRO A 127 12.33 16.81 -8.64
C PRO A 127 11.70 15.43 -8.71
N LEU A 128 10.60 15.25 -8.01
CA LEU A 128 9.79 14.04 -8.16
C LEU A 128 9.20 14.01 -9.58
N HIS A 129 9.32 12.87 -10.22
CA HIS A 129 8.72 12.61 -11.52
C HIS A 129 7.67 11.51 -11.42
N ILE A 130 6.93 11.29 -12.48
CA ILE A 130 5.83 10.33 -12.54
C ILE A 130 6.18 8.93 -12.03
N GLY A 131 7.45 8.51 -12.16
CA GLY A 131 7.94 7.23 -11.64
C GLY A 131 7.92 7.13 -10.12
N HIS A 132 7.82 8.27 -9.40
CA HIS A 132 7.71 8.30 -7.94
C HIS A 132 6.26 8.21 -7.45
N LEU A 133 5.26 8.31 -8.32
CA LEU A 133 3.85 8.19 -7.94
C LEU A 133 3.56 6.81 -7.36
N ARG A 134 3.90 5.75 -8.10
CA ARG A 134 3.57 4.37 -7.70
C ARG A 134 4.20 3.97 -6.36
N PRO A 135 5.53 4.12 -6.14
CA PRO A 135 6.12 3.77 -4.84
C PRO A 135 5.51 4.57 -3.70
N ALA A 136 5.17 5.85 -3.90
CA ALA A 136 4.58 6.69 -2.88
C ALA A 136 3.19 6.20 -2.45
N ILE A 137 2.26 6.04 -3.40
CA ILE A 137 0.87 5.69 -3.09
C ILE A 137 0.69 4.22 -2.71
N ILE A 138 1.44 3.30 -3.30
CA ILE A 138 1.42 1.88 -2.94
C ILE A 138 1.96 1.69 -1.51
N GLY A 139 3.12 2.29 -1.21
CA GLY A 139 3.73 2.20 0.11
C GLY A 139 2.85 2.82 1.20
N GLU A 140 2.28 3.99 0.94
CA GLU A 140 1.36 4.65 1.87
C GLU A 140 0.10 3.80 2.13
N ALA A 141 -0.51 3.24 1.08
CA ALA A 141 -1.69 2.39 1.22
C ALA A 141 -1.37 1.11 2.05
N LEU A 142 -0.23 0.47 1.79
CA LEU A 142 0.20 -0.69 2.58
C LEU A 142 0.48 -0.29 4.03
N LYS A 143 1.20 0.81 4.28
CA LYS A 143 1.44 1.30 5.64
C LYS A 143 0.15 1.56 6.40
N ARG A 144 -0.83 2.23 5.77
CA ARG A 144 -2.15 2.50 6.39
C ARG A 144 -2.93 1.21 6.65
N LEU A 145 -2.83 0.22 5.76
CA LEU A 145 -3.44 -1.10 5.96
C LEU A 145 -2.81 -1.82 7.17
N TYR A 146 -1.48 -1.81 7.30
CA TYR A 146 -0.81 -2.37 8.48
C TYR A 146 -1.24 -1.66 9.77
N LYS A 147 -1.32 -0.32 9.77
CA LYS A 147 -1.82 0.45 10.92
C LYS A 147 -3.27 0.10 11.27
N PHE A 148 -4.15 -0.03 10.28
CA PHE A 148 -5.54 -0.44 10.49
C PHE A 148 -5.65 -1.81 11.17
N LEU A 149 -4.77 -2.74 10.80
CA LEU A 149 -4.69 -4.08 11.39
C LEU A 149 -3.86 -4.15 12.69
N GLY A 150 -3.51 -2.99 13.27
CA GLY A 150 -2.93 -2.87 14.61
C GLY A 150 -1.41 -2.91 14.68
N TYR A 151 -0.69 -2.93 13.57
CA TYR A 151 0.77 -2.87 13.57
C TYR A 151 1.28 -1.47 13.88
N ASN A 152 2.44 -1.39 14.56
CA ASN A 152 3.26 -0.19 14.57
C ASN A 152 4.02 -0.12 13.22
N ALA A 153 3.41 0.52 12.22
CA ALA A 153 3.99 0.63 10.89
C ALA A 153 4.79 1.93 10.75
N ILE A 154 6.08 1.81 10.46
CA ILE A 154 7.03 2.91 10.28
C ILE A 154 7.30 3.05 8.79
N GLY A 155 6.90 4.19 8.21
CA GLY A 155 7.25 4.56 6.83
C GLY A 155 8.59 5.29 6.82
N ASP A 156 9.52 4.81 6.00
CA ASP A 156 10.83 5.42 5.78
C ASP A 156 11.00 5.73 4.29
N VAL A 157 11.31 6.99 3.97
CA VAL A 157 11.50 7.40 2.58
C VAL A 157 12.81 6.91 1.99
N HIS A 158 13.80 6.64 2.81
CA HIS A 158 15.15 6.23 2.47
C HIS A 158 15.77 6.99 1.31
N LEU A 159 16.21 8.23 1.60
CA LEU A 159 16.70 9.19 0.61
C LEU A 159 18.04 8.75 -0.01
N GLY A 160 18.16 8.91 -1.33
CA GLY A 160 19.44 8.86 -2.01
C GLY A 160 20.18 10.19 -1.83
N ASP A 161 21.05 10.28 -0.83
CA ASP A 161 21.68 11.53 -0.37
C ASP A 161 23.20 11.46 -0.19
N TRP A 162 23.84 10.34 -0.53
CA TRP A 162 25.24 10.09 -0.13
C TRP A 162 26.19 9.68 -1.26
N GLY A 163 25.71 9.43 -2.46
CA GLY A 163 26.49 8.92 -3.57
C GLY A 163 27.13 10.02 -4.45
N LEU A 164 27.63 9.59 -5.60
CA LEU A 164 28.27 10.47 -6.62
C LEU A 164 27.42 11.68 -7.01
N GLN A 165 26.11 11.59 -6.86
CA GLN A 165 25.20 12.72 -7.12
C GLN A 165 25.58 13.96 -6.30
N MET A 166 25.96 13.77 -5.04
CA MET A 166 26.40 14.90 -4.17
C MET A 166 27.70 15.51 -4.66
N GLY A 167 28.66 14.68 -5.05
CA GLY A 167 29.92 15.16 -5.62
C GLY A 167 29.75 15.90 -6.95
N LEU A 168 28.82 15.46 -7.80
CA LEU A 168 28.48 16.17 -9.04
C LEU A 168 27.94 17.57 -8.76
N ILE A 169 27.03 17.71 -7.80
CA ILE A 169 26.47 19.01 -7.40
C ILE A 169 27.54 19.92 -6.81
N ILE A 170 28.39 19.40 -5.91
CA ILE A 170 29.47 20.13 -5.28
C ILE A 170 30.47 20.61 -6.33
N ALA A 171 30.88 19.74 -7.27
CA ALA A 171 31.81 20.10 -8.34
C ALA A 171 31.25 21.18 -9.28
N GLU A 172 29.97 21.07 -9.65
CA GLU A 172 29.31 22.09 -10.48
C GLU A 172 29.16 23.42 -9.76
N LEU A 173 28.78 23.42 -8.50
CA LEU A 173 28.73 24.64 -7.68
C LEU A 173 30.10 25.32 -7.56
N GLN A 174 31.16 24.54 -7.39
CA GLN A 174 32.52 25.07 -7.32
C GLN A 174 32.94 25.72 -8.63
N GLU A 175 32.52 25.21 -9.79
CA GLU A 175 32.79 25.86 -11.08
C GLU A 175 31.99 27.14 -11.28
N ARG A 176 30.74 27.20 -10.81
CA ARG A 176 29.87 28.37 -10.93
C ARG A 176 30.23 29.48 -9.96
N GLU A 177 30.54 29.13 -8.73
CA GLU A 177 30.74 30.06 -7.62
C GLU A 177 31.97 29.68 -6.77
N PRO A 178 33.18 29.74 -7.35
CA PRO A 178 34.39 29.28 -6.67
C PRO A 178 34.76 30.07 -5.41
N GLU A 179 34.22 31.29 -5.26
CA GLU A 179 34.49 32.20 -4.13
C GLU A 179 33.65 31.86 -2.87
N LEU A 180 32.74 30.89 -2.95
CA LEU A 180 31.95 30.51 -1.78
C LEU A 180 32.84 29.93 -0.68
N PRO A 181 32.60 30.26 0.60
CA PRO A 181 33.46 29.84 1.71
C PRO A 181 33.53 28.32 1.90
N TYR A 182 32.60 27.58 1.31
CA TYR A 182 32.56 26.12 1.38
C TYR A 182 33.71 25.45 0.64
N PHE A 183 34.34 26.15 -0.32
CA PHE A 183 35.43 25.65 -1.15
C PHE A 183 36.80 26.01 -0.62
N ASP A 184 36.88 27.01 0.29
CA ASP A 184 38.12 27.42 0.95
C ASP A 184 38.47 26.45 2.10
N GLU A 185 39.53 25.67 1.94
CA GLU A 185 40.02 24.75 2.96
C GLU A 185 40.53 25.47 4.23
N GLY A 186 40.96 26.73 4.09
CA GLY A 186 41.42 27.55 5.19
C GLY A 186 40.29 28.23 5.98
N PHE A 187 39.06 28.14 5.54
CA PHE A 187 37.93 28.81 6.18
C PHE A 187 37.62 28.22 7.55
N THR A 188 37.78 29.03 8.59
CA THR A 188 37.54 28.64 10.00
C THR A 188 36.28 29.26 10.61
N GLY A 189 35.62 30.18 9.88
CA GLY A 189 34.39 30.84 10.30
C GLY A 189 33.16 29.91 10.36
N GLU A 190 32.03 30.48 10.73
CA GLU A 190 30.72 29.82 10.61
C GLU A 190 30.21 29.95 9.17
N TYR A 191 29.67 28.87 8.61
CA TYR A 191 29.05 28.90 7.30
C TYR A 191 27.70 29.62 7.38
N PRO A 192 27.24 30.29 6.30
CA PRO A 192 25.93 30.92 6.27
C PRO A 192 24.81 29.96 6.62
N GLU A 193 23.81 30.42 7.34
CA GLU A 193 22.59 29.60 7.65
C GLU A 193 21.70 29.42 6.43
N GLU A 194 21.72 30.37 5.51
CA GLU A 194 20.96 30.30 4.26
C GLU A 194 21.74 29.54 3.20
N ALA A 195 21.02 28.69 2.47
CA ALA A 195 21.60 27.97 1.35
C ALA A 195 22.02 28.93 0.24
N PRO A 196 23.17 28.72 -0.43
CA PRO A 196 23.60 29.53 -1.56
C PRO A 196 22.80 29.23 -2.85
N PHE A 197 21.79 28.42 -2.78
CA PHE A 197 20.93 27.98 -3.89
C PHE A 197 19.52 27.69 -3.41
N THR A 198 18.58 27.73 -4.34
CA THR A 198 17.18 27.28 -4.18
C THR A 198 16.99 25.87 -4.73
N VAL A 199 15.80 25.28 -4.53
CA VAL A 199 15.45 24.00 -5.18
C VAL A 199 15.49 24.12 -6.71
N THR A 200 15.05 25.24 -7.26
CA THR A 200 15.09 25.50 -8.71
C THR A 200 16.52 25.54 -9.25
N ASP A 201 17.45 26.12 -8.50
CA ASP A 201 18.87 26.10 -8.87
C ASP A 201 19.43 24.68 -8.87
N LEU A 202 19.08 23.85 -7.88
CA LEU A 202 19.48 22.44 -7.84
C LEU A 202 18.92 21.63 -9.00
N GLU A 203 17.71 21.94 -9.46
CA GLU A 203 17.09 21.33 -10.63
C GLU A 203 17.80 21.64 -11.94
N GLU A 204 18.56 22.73 -12.00
CA GLU A 204 19.43 23.08 -13.13
C GLU A 204 20.86 22.55 -12.95
N ILE A 205 21.42 22.69 -11.74
CA ILE A 205 22.78 22.29 -11.40
C ILE A 205 23.00 20.79 -11.63
N TYR A 206 22.10 19.94 -11.12
CA TYR A 206 22.28 18.50 -11.20
C TYR A 206 22.25 17.94 -12.65
N PRO A 207 21.29 18.27 -13.52
CA PRO A 207 21.33 17.84 -14.92
C PRO A 207 22.57 18.35 -15.67
N THR A 208 22.99 19.59 -15.42
CA THR A 208 24.21 20.17 -16.00
C THR A 208 25.45 19.39 -15.58
N ALA A 209 25.61 19.14 -14.29
CA ALA A 209 26.69 18.34 -13.75
C ALA A 209 26.67 16.89 -14.31
N SER A 210 25.48 16.31 -14.40
CA SER A 210 25.30 14.95 -14.94
C SER A 210 25.70 14.85 -16.43
N ALA A 211 25.42 15.88 -17.23
CA ALA A 211 25.85 15.95 -18.62
C ALA A 211 27.39 16.07 -18.75
N LYS A 212 28.03 16.83 -17.85
CA LYS A 212 29.49 16.98 -17.77
C LYS A 212 30.21 15.70 -17.32
N LYS A 213 29.53 14.70 -16.81
CA LYS A 213 30.12 13.42 -16.37
C LYS A 213 30.90 12.69 -17.46
N ALA A 214 30.59 12.98 -18.73
CA ALA A 214 31.35 12.45 -19.88
C ALA A 214 32.76 13.05 -20.01
N ASP A 215 33.01 14.21 -19.43
CA ASP A 215 34.34 14.83 -19.34
C ASP A 215 35.15 14.15 -18.21
N PRO A 216 36.30 13.52 -18.53
CA PRO A 216 37.11 12.84 -17.53
C PRO A 216 37.61 13.75 -16.38
N GLU A 217 37.93 15.02 -16.66
CA GLU A 217 38.40 15.98 -15.64
C GLU A 217 37.27 16.31 -14.67
N PHE A 218 36.10 16.65 -15.17
CA PHE A 218 34.93 16.93 -14.32
C PHE A 218 34.49 15.69 -13.53
N SER A 219 34.46 14.53 -14.19
CA SER A 219 34.15 13.25 -13.53
C SER A 219 35.09 12.96 -12.38
N HIS A 220 36.40 13.19 -12.56
CA HIS A 220 37.40 13.03 -11.48
C HIS A 220 37.14 14.01 -10.32
N LYS A 221 36.87 15.29 -10.60
CA LYS A 221 36.50 16.28 -9.59
C LYS A 221 35.28 15.86 -8.79
N ALA A 222 34.24 15.39 -9.46
CA ALA A 222 33.02 14.94 -8.81
C ALA A 222 33.24 13.71 -7.90
N HIS A 223 34.05 12.73 -8.33
CA HIS A 223 34.42 11.59 -7.49
C HIS A 223 35.25 12.02 -6.27
N GLN A 224 36.22 12.93 -6.48
CA GLN A 224 37.01 13.48 -5.40
C GLN A 224 36.13 14.25 -4.39
N ALA A 225 35.21 15.07 -4.86
CA ALA A 225 34.26 15.79 -4.00
C ALA A 225 33.36 14.85 -3.19
N THR A 226 32.91 13.73 -3.80
CA THR A 226 32.17 12.69 -3.10
C THR A 226 33.00 12.09 -1.95
N LEU A 227 34.24 11.71 -2.25
CA LEU A 227 35.14 11.13 -1.26
C LEU A 227 35.42 12.10 -0.10
N GLU A 228 35.73 13.35 -0.41
CA GLU A 228 36.01 14.39 0.60
C GLU A 228 34.77 14.71 1.46
N LEU A 229 33.58 14.72 0.87
CA LEU A 229 32.31 14.83 1.60
C LEU A 229 32.17 13.68 2.61
N GLN A 230 32.38 12.44 2.16
CA GLN A 230 32.29 11.23 2.99
C GLN A 230 33.37 11.20 4.08
N GLN A 231 34.57 11.69 3.79
CA GLN A 231 35.64 11.85 4.75
C GLN A 231 35.44 13.01 5.74
N GLY A 232 34.39 13.81 5.58
CA GLY A 232 34.01 14.83 6.53
C GLY A 232 34.58 16.22 6.26
N ARG A 233 35.00 16.54 5.01
CA ARG A 233 35.42 17.90 4.65
C ARG A 233 34.37 18.92 5.06
N ARG A 234 34.73 19.84 5.95
CA ARG A 234 33.83 20.74 6.66
C ARG A 234 32.92 21.56 5.72
N GLY A 235 33.50 22.18 4.68
CA GLY A 235 32.75 22.94 3.70
C GLY A 235 31.75 22.10 2.89
N TYR A 236 32.18 20.92 2.48
CA TYR A 236 31.31 20.01 1.71
C TYR A 236 30.18 19.44 2.57
N ARG A 237 30.44 19.17 3.85
CA ARG A 237 29.38 18.78 4.80
C ARG A 237 28.36 19.91 5.01
N ALA A 238 28.80 21.15 5.10
CA ALA A 238 27.91 22.31 5.20
C ALA A 238 27.05 22.49 3.94
N LEU A 239 27.63 22.35 2.73
CA LEU A 239 26.88 22.34 1.47
C LEU A 239 25.88 21.20 1.42
N TRP A 240 26.28 20.00 1.80
CA TRP A 240 25.40 18.83 1.85
C TRP A 240 24.19 19.06 2.78
N GLN A 241 24.40 19.66 3.95
CA GLN A 241 23.31 20.02 4.86
C GLN A 241 22.33 21.01 4.20
N HIS A 242 22.81 21.97 3.42
CA HIS A 242 21.95 22.89 2.66
C HIS A 242 21.17 22.14 1.57
N ILE A 243 21.82 21.23 0.82
CA ILE A 243 21.17 20.39 -0.19
C ILE A 243 20.04 19.58 0.47
N MET A 244 20.31 18.96 1.61
CA MET A 244 19.31 18.20 2.37
C MET A 244 18.15 19.07 2.81
N LYS A 245 18.43 20.23 3.45
CA LYS A 245 17.41 21.15 3.96
C LYS A 245 16.45 21.59 2.85
N VAL A 246 17.00 22.05 1.72
CA VAL A 246 16.22 22.54 0.57
C VAL A 246 15.44 21.40 -0.10
N SER A 247 16.09 20.26 -0.34
CA SER A 247 15.46 19.12 -1.02
C SER A 247 14.36 18.47 -0.19
N VAL A 248 14.61 18.22 1.10
CA VAL A 248 13.62 17.61 1.99
C VAL A 248 12.38 18.49 2.15
N ALA A 249 12.55 19.81 2.21
CA ALA A 249 11.42 20.73 2.28
C ALA A 249 10.53 20.66 1.03
N ASP A 250 11.12 20.57 -0.15
CA ASP A 250 10.39 20.41 -1.42
C ASP A 250 9.74 19.03 -1.53
N LEU A 251 10.48 17.97 -1.19
CA LEU A 251 9.94 16.60 -1.19
C LEU A 251 8.74 16.45 -0.26
N LYS A 252 8.81 17.02 0.95
CA LYS A 252 7.68 17.03 1.90
C LYS A 252 6.45 17.67 1.30
N LYS A 253 6.60 18.87 0.71
CA LYS A 253 5.49 19.56 0.04
C LYS A 253 4.84 18.69 -1.04
N ASN A 254 5.65 18.02 -1.86
CA ASN A 254 5.15 17.15 -2.93
C ASN A 254 4.44 15.90 -2.38
N TYR A 255 4.97 15.27 -1.34
CA TYR A 255 4.32 14.13 -0.70
C TYR A 255 3.06 14.53 0.06
N ASP A 256 3.04 15.68 0.72
CA ASP A 256 1.84 16.23 1.38
C ASP A 256 0.71 16.47 0.38
N ASN A 257 1.02 16.96 -0.83
CA ASN A 257 0.05 17.10 -1.91
C ASN A 257 -0.56 15.75 -2.35
N LEU A 258 0.14 14.65 -2.11
CA LEU A 258 -0.35 13.29 -2.34
C LEU A 258 -0.99 12.65 -1.09
N ASP A 259 -1.09 13.36 0.03
CA ASP A 259 -1.47 12.75 1.33
C ASP A 259 -0.62 11.48 1.62
N VAL A 260 0.70 11.61 1.47
CA VAL A 260 1.72 10.58 1.74
C VAL A 260 2.64 11.09 2.83
N HIS A 261 2.74 10.36 3.95
CA HIS A 261 3.45 10.80 5.14
C HIS A 261 4.43 9.75 5.63
N PHE A 262 5.66 10.17 5.91
CA PHE A 262 6.70 9.29 6.44
C PHE A 262 6.97 9.60 7.92
N GLU A 263 7.12 8.56 8.72
CA GLU A 263 7.56 8.66 10.10
C GLU A 263 9.06 8.93 10.18
N LYS A 264 9.82 8.48 9.17
CA LYS A 264 11.28 8.64 9.08
C LYS A 264 11.69 9.23 7.73
N TRP A 265 12.63 10.15 7.81
CA TRP A 265 13.28 10.81 6.68
C TRP A 265 14.77 10.50 6.73
N LEU A 266 15.10 9.21 6.73
CA LEU A 266 16.48 8.72 6.73
C LEU A 266 17.00 8.59 5.30
N GLY A 267 18.30 8.42 5.16
CA GLY A 267 18.94 8.26 3.87
C GLY A 267 20.13 7.30 3.92
N GLU A 268 20.80 7.18 2.79
CA GLU A 268 22.04 6.40 2.66
C GLU A 268 23.12 6.90 3.63
N SER A 269 23.16 8.22 3.91
CA SER A 269 24.08 8.83 4.86
C SER A 269 23.91 8.35 6.29
N ASP A 270 22.68 7.99 6.70
CA ASP A 270 22.41 7.48 8.04
C ASP A 270 22.88 6.02 8.21
N ALA A 271 22.94 5.28 7.12
CA ALA A 271 23.44 3.91 7.10
C ALA A 271 24.97 3.81 7.01
N ASP A 272 25.63 4.83 6.46
CA ASP A 272 27.08 4.85 6.24
C ASP A 272 27.93 4.51 7.47
N PRO A 273 27.64 5.00 8.70
CA PRO A 273 28.39 4.66 9.89
C PRO A 273 28.42 3.16 10.26
N TYR A 274 27.42 2.40 9.78
CA TYR A 274 27.33 0.95 10.06
C TYR A 274 28.18 0.11 9.10
N ILE A 275 28.56 0.65 7.92
CA ILE A 275 29.24 -0.08 6.85
C ILE A 275 30.59 -0.65 7.30
N PRO A 276 31.52 0.11 7.90
CA PRO A 276 32.86 -0.39 8.20
C PRO A 276 32.83 -1.62 9.13
N ALA A 277 32.11 -1.54 10.23
CA ALA A 277 32.02 -2.64 11.20
C ALA A 277 31.31 -3.86 10.61
N MET A 278 30.24 -3.65 9.84
CA MET A 278 29.50 -4.72 9.17
C MET A 278 30.38 -5.45 8.14
N VAL A 279 31.09 -4.72 7.30
CA VAL A 279 31.99 -5.30 6.27
C VAL A 279 33.13 -6.09 6.92
N GLU A 280 33.74 -5.55 7.98
CA GLU A 280 34.82 -6.22 8.70
C GLU A 280 34.33 -7.51 9.38
N ASP A 281 33.17 -7.49 10.03
CA ASP A 281 32.56 -8.68 10.63
C ASP A 281 32.32 -9.77 9.57
N MET A 282 31.75 -9.42 8.44
CA MET A 282 31.49 -10.38 7.35
C MET A 282 32.77 -11.01 6.77
N LYS A 283 33.84 -10.22 6.66
CA LYS A 283 35.16 -10.71 6.23
C LYS A 283 35.76 -11.67 7.27
N ASN A 284 35.77 -11.26 8.53
CA ASN A 284 36.35 -12.05 9.63
C ASN A 284 35.63 -13.39 9.85
N ARG A 285 34.33 -13.43 9.63
CA ARG A 285 33.50 -14.64 9.71
C ARG A 285 33.51 -15.48 8.44
N GLY A 286 34.20 -15.04 7.38
CA GLY A 286 34.26 -15.75 6.11
C GLY A 286 32.94 -15.77 5.33
N ILE A 287 32.00 -14.88 5.66
CA ILE A 287 30.73 -14.70 4.96
C ILE A 287 30.99 -14.00 3.62
N ALA A 288 31.81 -12.94 3.65
CA ALA A 288 32.33 -12.29 2.47
C ALA A 288 33.65 -12.92 2.05
N VAL A 289 33.80 -13.21 0.77
CA VAL A 289 34.99 -13.81 0.15
C VAL A 289 35.50 -12.94 -1.00
N GLN A 290 36.80 -13.06 -1.32
CA GLN A 290 37.36 -12.35 -2.46
C GLN A 290 37.01 -13.05 -3.77
N SER A 291 36.58 -12.26 -4.76
CA SER A 291 36.33 -12.69 -6.14
C SER A 291 36.67 -11.54 -7.08
N GLU A 292 37.57 -11.77 -8.03
CA GLU A 292 38.00 -10.79 -9.03
C GLU A 292 38.38 -9.40 -8.46
N GLY A 293 39.01 -9.40 -7.30
CA GLY A 293 39.43 -8.19 -6.58
C GLY A 293 38.32 -7.52 -5.73
N ALA A 294 37.08 -7.95 -5.85
CA ALA A 294 35.94 -7.47 -5.03
C ALA A 294 35.70 -8.39 -3.81
N TRP A 295 35.00 -7.86 -2.81
CA TRP A 295 34.44 -8.67 -1.73
C TRP A 295 33.00 -8.98 -2.05
N VAL A 296 32.64 -10.26 -2.09
CA VAL A 296 31.31 -10.74 -2.46
C VAL A 296 30.76 -11.72 -1.43
N ILE A 297 29.43 -11.76 -1.30
CA ILE A 297 28.73 -12.75 -0.49
C ILE A 297 28.10 -13.77 -1.44
N PRO A 298 28.54 -15.05 -1.45
CA PRO A 298 27.87 -16.09 -2.22
C PRO A 298 26.45 -16.32 -1.66
N VAL A 299 25.44 -16.10 -2.49
CA VAL A 299 24.01 -16.17 -2.10
C VAL A 299 23.21 -17.22 -2.87
N ALA A 300 23.89 -18.03 -3.70
CA ALA A 300 23.25 -19.15 -4.38
C ALA A 300 22.78 -20.20 -3.37
N GLU A 301 21.59 -20.76 -3.60
CA GLU A 301 20.96 -21.78 -2.76
C GLU A 301 20.67 -23.04 -3.58
N GLU A 302 20.66 -24.19 -2.89
CA GLU A 302 20.28 -25.45 -3.52
C GLU A 302 18.81 -25.39 -3.97
N GLY A 303 18.56 -25.60 -5.28
CA GLY A 303 17.23 -25.49 -5.87
C GLY A 303 16.97 -24.24 -6.66
N ASP A 304 17.95 -23.33 -6.76
CA ASP A 304 17.83 -22.17 -7.66
C ASP A 304 17.63 -22.63 -9.11
N LYS A 305 16.56 -22.14 -9.74
CA LYS A 305 16.23 -22.47 -11.14
C LYS A 305 17.12 -21.81 -12.16
N LYS A 306 17.82 -20.75 -11.74
CA LYS A 306 18.77 -19.97 -12.55
C LYS A 306 20.01 -19.71 -11.71
N GLU A 307 21.15 -19.53 -12.37
CA GLU A 307 22.37 -19.10 -11.72
C GLU A 307 22.12 -17.80 -10.93
N MET A 308 22.39 -17.83 -9.64
CA MET A 308 22.28 -16.68 -8.75
C MET A 308 23.67 -16.05 -8.58
N PRO A 309 23.90 -14.85 -9.13
CA PRO A 309 25.19 -14.17 -8.97
C PRO A 309 25.41 -13.78 -7.52
N PRO A 310 26.66 -13.72 -7.04
CA PRO A 310 26.95 -13.31 -5.66
C PRO A 310 26.55 -11.86 -5.44
N CYS A 311 26.19 -11.55 -4.18
CA CYS A 311 25.97 -10.18 -3.75
C CYS A 311 27.33 -9.47 -3.58
N ILE A 312 27.59 -8.42 -4.35
CA ILE A 312 28.82 -7.63 -4.20
C ILE A 312 28.68 -6.78 -2.92
N LEU A 313 29.65 -6.92 -2.04
CA LEU A 313 29.70 -6.15 -0.79
C LEU A 313 30.61 -4.92 -0.90
N VAL A 314 31.79 -5.08 -1.52
CA VAL A 314 32.77 -3.99 -1.75
C VAL A 314 33.41 -4.22 -3.11
N LYS A 315 33.45 -3.18 -3.93
CA LYS A 315 34.12 -3.24 -5.22
C LYS A 315 35.63 -3.41 -5.11
N SER A 316 36.28 -3.71 -6.23
CA SER A 316 37.74 -3.86 -6.31
C SER A 316 38.50 -2.56 -6.00
N ASP A 317 37.87 -1.40 -6.19
CA ASP A 317 38.41 -0.07 -5.83
C ASP A 317 38.19 0.29 -4.35
N GLY A 318 37.57 -0.60 -3.56
CA GLY A 318 37.24 -0.37 -2.15
C GLY A 318 35.96 0.39 -1.90
N SER A 319 35.22 0.78 -2.92
CA SER A 319 33.97 1.54 -2.76
C SER A 319 32.79 0.64 -2.40
N ALA A 320 31.90 1.17 -1.53
CA ALA A 320 30.59 0.58 -1.25
C ALA A 320 29.63 0.75 -2.45
N ILE A 321 28.65 -0.13 -2.53
CA ILE A 321 27.58 -0.08 -3.56
C ILE A 321 26.20 -0.10 -2.90
N TYR A 322 25.13 -0.03 -3.68
CA TYR A 322 23.76 -0.06 -3.14
C TYR A 322 23.49 -1.25 -2.22
N ALA A 323 23.97 -2.45 -2.57
CA ALA A 323 23.80 -3.63 -1.72
C ALA A 323 24.47 -3.46 -0.33
N THR A 324 25.62 -2.80 -0.28
CA THR A 324 26.31 -2.48 0.98
C THR A 324 25.49 -1.57 1.86
N THR A 325 24.96 -0.49 1.25
CA THR A 325 24.13 0.48 1.94
C THR A 325 22.82 -0.16 2.41
N ASP A 326 22.16 -0.97 1.56
CA ASP A 326 20.93 -1.67 1.94
C ASP A 326 21.14 -2.65 3.11
N LEU A 327 22.25 -3.39 3.13
CA LEU A 327 22.62 -4.25 4.25
C LEU A 327 22.88 -3.44 5.53
N ALA A 328 23.58 -2.31 5.41
CA ALA A 328 23.84 -1.42 6.56
C ALA A 328 22.54 -0.78 7.08
N THR A 329 21.62 -0.42 6.18
CA THR A 329 20.27 0.06 6.53
C THR A 329 19.49 -1.01 7.30
N LEU A 330 19.60 -2.28 6.91
CA LEU A 330 19.00 -3.38 7.68
C LEU A 330 19.63 -3.50 9.06
N VAL A 331 20.96 -3.35 9.20
CA VAL A 331 21.62 -3.32 10.53
C VAL A 331 21.03 -2.21 11.39
N GLN A 332 20.93 -1.00 10.87
CA GLN A 332 20.31 0.14 11.56
C GLN A 332 18.87 -0.16 11.98
N ARG A 333 18.02 -0.62 11.06
CA ARG A 333 16.61 -0.92 11.32
C ARG A 333 16.41 -2.00 12.39
N MET A 334 17.26 -3.03 12.39
CA MET A 334 17.22 -4.07 13.43
C MET A 334 17.65 -3.55 14.79
N GLN A 335 18.62 -2.63 14.86
CA GLN A 335 19.05 -2.01 16.12
C GLN A 335 18.01 -1.03 16.66
N ASP A 336 17.46 -0.17 15.80
CA ASP A 336 16.57 0.90 16.23
C ASP A 336 15.15 0.42 16.55
N TRP A 337 14.60 -0.53 15.76
CA TRP A 337 13.18 -0.90 15.83
C TRP A 337 12.94 -2.40 15.96
N ASN A 338 13.91 -3.24 15.63
CA ASN A 338 13.77 -4.71 15.63
C ASN A 338 12.46 -5.19 15.00
N PRO A 339 12.17 -4.82 13.75
CA PRO A 339 10.90 -5.08 13.10
C PRO A 339 10.70 -6.58 12.83
N GLU A 340 9.44 -7.05 12.87
CA GLU A 340 9.09 -8.40 12.44
C GLU A 340 9.08 -8.52 10.91
N LYS A 341 8.89 -7.40 10.22
CA LYS A 341 8.87 -7.37 8.75
C LYS A 341 9.42 -6.05 8.22
N VAL A 342 10.16 -6.13 7.11
CA VAL A 342 10.57 -4.97 6.32
C VAL A 342 10.07 -5.16 4.89
N LEU A 343 9.25 -4.20 4.41
CA LEU A 343 8.78 -4.14 3.04
C LEU A 343 9.57 -3.09 2.27
N TYR A 344 10.01 -3.46 1.06
CA TYR A 344 10.65 -2.55 0.11
C TYR A 344 9.72 -2.37 -1.10
N VAL A 345 9.18 -1.17 -1.27
CA VAL A 345 8.25 -0.84 -2.36
C VAL A 345 9.02 -0.13 -3.46
N THR A 346 9.53 -0.89 -4.41
CA THR A 346 10.36 -0.38 -5.51
C THR A 346 9.97 -1.00 -6.85
N ASP A 347 10.60 -0.55 -7.94
CA ASP A 347 10.37 -1.11 -9.28
C ASP A 347 10.70 -2.62 -9.34
N LYS A 348 9.84 -3.41 -9.98
CA LYS A 348 10.01 -4.88 -10.12
C LYS A 348 11.33 -5.29 -10.78
N ARG A 349 11.98 -4.38 -11.53
CA ARG A 349 13.30 -4.63 -12.12
C ARG A 349 14.40 -4.80 -11.07
N GLN A 350 14.16 -4.37 -9.83
CA GLN A 350 15.09 -4.55 -8.70
C GLN A 350 14.93 -5.89 -7.97
N ASN A 351 14.06 -6.80 -8.44
CA ASN A 351 13.83 -8.09 -7.80
C ASN A 351 15.12 -8.87 -7.50
N LEU A 352 16.03 -8.98 -8.49
CA LEU A 352 17.29 -9.70 -8.31
C LEU A 352 18.16 -9.07 -7.21
N HIS A 353 18.24 -7.73 -7.21
CA HIS A 353 19.00 -6.99 -6.21
C HIS A 353 18.48 -7.28 -4.79
N PHE A 354 17.17 -7.15 -4.56
CA PHE A 354 16.60 -7.43 -3.25
C PHE A 354 16.70 -8.91 -2.85
N GLU A 355 16.56 -9.82 -3.79
CA GLU A 355 16.79 -11.24 -3.50
C GLU A 355 18.22 -11.51 -3.01
N GLN A 356 19.22 -10.89 -3.66
CA GLN A 356 20.62 -10.99 -3.22
C GLN A 356 20.83 -10.35 -1.84
N VAL A 357 20.29 -9.16 -1.60
CA VAL A 357 20.37 -8.45 -0.31
C VAL A 357 19.72 -9.27 0.81
N PHE A 358 18.52 -9.80 0.58
CA PHE A 358 17.80 -10.59 1.58
C PHE A 358 18.54 -11.88 1.97
N ARG A 359 19.06 -12.61 0.99
CA ARG A 359 19.86 -13.80 1.21
C ARG A 359 21.16 -13.47 1.94
N ALA A 360 21.83 -12.39 1.55
CA ALA A 360 23.05 -11.91 2.21
C ALA A 360 22.77 -11.50 3.66
N ALA A 361 21.70 -10.76 3.94
CA ALA A 361 21.29 -10.35 5.28
C ALA A 361 21.01 -11.56 6.21
N ARG A 362 20.32 -12.57 5.70
CA ARG A 362 20.07 -13.83 6.45
C ARG A 362 21.36 -14.59 6.71
N LYS A 363 22.21 -14.76 5.70
CA LYS A 363 23.49 -15.46 5.81
C LYS A 363 24.44 -14.77 6.79
N ALA A 364 24.42 -13.44 6.81
CA ALA A 364 25.22 -12.64 7.74
C ALA A 364 24.63 -12.59 9.15
N GLY A 365 23.39 -13.01 9.36
CA GLY A 365 22.70 -12.91 10.64
C GLY A 365 22.35 -11.47 11.02
N ILE A 366 22.19 -10.57 10.02
CA ILE A 366 21.73 -9.18 10.23
C ILE A 366 20.30 -9.20 10.71
N VAL A 367 19.47 -10.04 10.11
CA VAL A 367 18.07 -10.22 10.47
C VAL A 367 17.85 -11.56 11.19
N LYS A 368 16.87 -11.61 12.08
CA LYS A 368 16.48 -12.85 12.76
C LYS A 368 15.82 -13.82 11.75
N PRO A 369 15.85 -15.13 12.03
CA PRO A 369 15.19 -16.11 11.16
C PRO A 369 13.70 -15.84 10.90
N GLU A 370 12.99 -15.34 11.93
CA GLU A 370 11.57 -15.01 11.89
C GLU A 370 11.25 -13.66 11.23
N THR A 371 12.24 -12.79 11.04
CA THR A 371 12.03 -11.49 10.39
C THR A 371 11.72 -11.67 8.90
N GLU A 372 10.58 -11.21 8.46
CA GLU A 372 10.23 -11.21 7.04
C GLU A 372 10.87 -10.04 6.29
N LEU A 373 11.48 -10.35 5.15
CA LEU A 373 11.94 -9.36 4.17
C LEU A 373 11.14 -9.56 2.88
N GLU A 374 10.45 -8.54 2.43
CA GLU A 374 9.59 -8.62 1.25
C GLU A 374 9.89 -7.47 0.29
N HIS A 375 10.05 -7.80 -0.99
CA HIS A 375 10.11 -6.84 -2.07
C HIS A 375 8.75 -6.78 -2.77
N VAL A 376 8.05 -5.66 -2.61
CA VAL A 376 6.81 -5.35 -3.34
C VAL A 376 7.20 -4.64 -4.64
N GLY A 377 7.55 -5.44 -5.63
CA GLY A 377 7.98 -4.94 -6.95
C GLY A 377 6.79 -4.45 -7.77
N PHE A 378 6.73 -3.15 -8.09
CA PHE A 378 5.66 -2.61 -8.91
C PHE A 378 6.05 -2.50 -10.39
N GLY A 379 5.03 -2.59 -11.26
CA GLY A 379 5.17 -2.42 -12.71
C GLY A 379 5.19 -0.94 -13.14
N THR A 380 5.36 -0.71 -14.43
CA THR A 380 5.47 0.63 -15.03
C THR A 380 4.10 1.22 -15.33
N MET A 381 3.94 2.52 -15.08
CA MET A 381 2.84 3.32 -15.61
C MET A 381 3.27 3.90 -16.96
N ASN A 382 2.51 3.60 -18.00
CA ASN A 382 2.77 4.00 -19.37
C ASN A 382 1.74 5.04 -19.84
N GLY A 383 2.06 5.77 -20.91
CA GLY A 383 1.10 6.61 -21.61
C GLY A 383 0.05 5.80 -22.40
N LYS A 384 -0.90 6.48 -23.03
CA LYS A 384 -1.95 5.85 -23.87
C LYS A 384 -1.37 5.01 -25.01
N ASP A 385 -0.17 5.35 -25.50
CA ASP A 385 0.57 4.64 -26.55
C ASP A 385 1.34 3.40 -26.07
N GLY A 386 1.22 3.07 -24.78
CA GLY A 386 1.92 1.95 -24.15
C GLY A 386 3.41 2.17 -23.91
N LYS A 387 3.92 3.39 -24.12
CA LYS A 387 5.30 3.76 -23.88
C LYS A 387 5.44 4.55 -22.57
N PRO A 388 6.63 4.52 -21.93
CA PRO A 388 6.87 5.36 -20.76
C PRO A 388 6.57 6.83 -21.04
N PHE A 389 5.97 7.51 -20.07
CA PHE A 389 5.64 8.92 -20.18
C PHE A 389 6.88 9.76 -20.49
N LYS A 390 6.74 10.63 -21.49
CA LYS A 390 7.73 11.65 -21.85
C LYS A 390 7.01 12.98 -22.02
N THR A 391 7.66 14.08 -21.66
CA THR A 391 7.22 15.42 -22.05
C THR A 391 7.30 15.58 -23.56
N ARG A 392 6.63 16.58 -24.13
CA ARG A 392 6.70 16.90 -25.57
C ARG A 392 8.14 17.12 -26.05
N ASP A 393 9.00 17.60 -25.16
CA ASP A 393 10.43 17.86 -25.41
C ASP A 393 11.33 16.65 -25.08
N GLY A 394 10.75 15.47 -24.80
CA GLY A 394 11.49 14.21 -24.58
C GLY A 394 11.95 13.96 -23.13
N GLY A 395 11.68 14.88 -22.20
CA GLY A 395 11.98 14.73 -20.76
C GLY A 395 11.00 13.81 -20.02
N VAL A 396 11.27 13.57 -18.74
CA VAL A 396 10.37 12.83 -17.84
C VAL A 396 9.34 13.80 -17.26
N LEU A 397 8.05 13.42 -17.28
CA LEU A 397 6.98 14.26 -16.72
C LEU A 397 7.14 14.41 -15.21
N ARG A 398 7.12 15.64 -14.70
CA ARG A 398 7.13 15.94 -13.27
C ARG A 398 5.83 15.46 -12.61
N LEU A 399 5.95 14.96 -11.39
CA LEU A 399 4.80 14.49 -10.62
C LEU A 399 3.81 15.63 -10.32
N GLU A 400 4.31 16.80 -9.94
CA GLU A 400 3.52 18.01 -9.70
C GLU A 400 2.68 18.39 -10.94
N GLN A 401 3.27 18.30 -12.14
CA GLN A 401 2.56 18.60 -13.39
C GLN A 401 1.43 17.59 -13.66
N LEU A 402 1.66 16.29 -13.42
CA LEU A 402 0.61 15.27 -13.56
C LEU A 402 -0.57 15.55 -12.63
N ILE A 403 -0.30 15.93 -11.37
CA ILE A 403 -1.34 16.26 -10.39
C ILE A 403 -2.10 17.52 -10.84
N ALA A 404 -1.39 18.55 -11.31
CA ALA A 404 -1.99 19.77 -11.81
C ALA A 404 -2.89 19.49 -13.04
N ASP A 405 -2.39 18.74 -14.02
CA ASP A 405 -3.15 18.39 -15.23
C ASP A 405 -4.43 17.62 -14.90
N MET A 406 -4.37 16.66 -13.97
CA MET A 406 -5.54 15.92 -13.51
C MET A 406 -6.52 16.83 -12.77
N THR A 407 -6.02 17.74 -11.93
CA THR A 407 -6.84 18.68 -11.18
C THR A 407 -7.57 19.64 -12.13
N ASP A 408 -6.90 20.18 -13.13
CA ASP A 408 -7.50 21.09 -14.12
C ASP A 408 -8.53 20.35 -14.99
N PHE A 409 -8.24 19.12 -15.38
CA PHE A 409 -9.18 18.28 -16.11
C PHE A 409 -10.47 18.02 -15.31
N VAL A 410 -10.34 17.67 -14.04
CA VAL A 410 -11.48 17.45 -13.14
C VAL A 410 -12.22 18.76 -12.87
N ARG A 411 -11.50 19.89 -12.65
CA ARG A 411 -12.10 21.21 -12.43
C ARG A 411 -13.04 21.59 -13.58
N THR A 412 -12.59 21.38 -14.82
CA THR A 412 -13.43 21.63 -15.99
C THR A 412 -14.75 20.87 -15.91
N LYS A 413 -14.72 19.59 -15.58
CA LYS A 413 -15.94 18.78 -15.42
C LYS A 413 -16.82 19.24 -14.25
N VAL A 414 -16.22 19.60 -13.11
CA VAL A 414 -16.96 20.08 -11.94
C VAL A 414 -17.70 21.37 -12.23
N VAL A 415 -17.04 22.31 -12.91
CA VAL A 415 -17.62 23.61 -13.27
C VAL A 415 -18.68 23.49 -14.38
N GLU A 416 -18.38 22.76 -15.46
CA GLU A 416 -19.33 22.58 -16.59
C GLU A 416 -20.62 21.90 -16.17
N ASN A 417 -20.55 20.93 -15.27
CA ASN A 417 -21.72 20.20 -14.79
C ASN A 417 -22.38 20.83 -13.54
N GLN A 418 -21.87 21.98 -13.05
CA GLN A 418 -22.37 22.68 -11.87
C GLN A 418 -22.55 21.74 -10.65
N ILE A 419 -21.56 20.90 -10.43
CA ILE A 419 -21.61 19.80 -9.43
C ILE A 419 -21.79 20.35 -8.01
N VAL A 420 -21.09 21.46 -7.68
CA VAL A 420 -21.12 22.12 -6.37
C VAL A 420 -21.19 23.64 -6.52
N ALA A 421 -21.43 24.36 -5.42
CA ALA A 421 -21.38 25.81 -5.37
C ALA A 421 -19.94 26.32 -5.64
N GLU A 422 -19.83 27.56 -6.16
CA GLU A 422 -18.55 28.15 -6.58
C GLU A 422 -17.47 28.12 -5.49
N ASN A 423 -17.84 28.34 -4.24
CA ASN A 423 -16.94 28.31 -3.08
C ASN A 423 -16.50 26.89 -2.67
N GLU A 424 -17.12 25.83 -3.17
CA GLU A 424 -16.81 24.43 -2.90
C GLU A 424 -16.01 23.77 -4.05
N VAL A 425 -15.85 24.45 -5.20
CA VAL A 425 -15.24 23.91 -6.42
C VAL A 425 -13.81 23.42 -6.17
N GLU A 426 -12.97 24.22 -5.55
CA GLU A 426 -11.54 23.90 -5.38
C GLU A 426 -11.33 22.67 -4.49
N GLU A 427 -12.00 22.61 -3.34
CA GLU A 427 -11.90 21.46 -2.42
C GLU A 427 -12.43 20.18 -3.07
N THR A 428 -13.61 20.25 -3.69
CA THR A 428 -14.25 19.12 -4.37
C THR A 428 -13.39 18.62 -5.52
N THR A 429 -12.85 19.52 -6.35
CA THR A 429 -11.95 19.20 -7.45
C THR A 429 -10.70 18.48 -6.97
N ALA A 430 -10.05 18.98 -5.92
CA ALA A 430 -8.83 18.37 -5.37
C ALA A 430 -9.10 16.93 -4.89
N LYS A 431 -10.19 16.70 -4.18
CA LYS A 431 -10.58 15.37 -3.69
C LYS A 431 -10.91 14.40 -4.83
N ILE A 432 -11.64 14.84 -5.85
CA ILE A 432 -11.97 14.00 -7.02
C ILE A 432 -10.72 13.68 -7.83
N ALA A 433 -9.83 14.66 -8.06
CA ALA A 433 -8.58 14.46 -8.79
C ALA A 433 -7.67 13.47 -8.08
N MET A 434 -7.55 13.60 -6.76
CA MET A 434 -6.75 12.68 -5.94
C MET A 434 -7.33 11.25 -5.97
N ALA A 435 -8.65 11.11 -5.85
CA ALA A 435 -9.32 9.82 -5.97
C ALA A 435 -9.12 9.19 -7.35
N ALA A 436 -9.22 9.99 -8.42
CA ALA A 436 -8.98 9.53 -9.78
C ALA A 436 -7.57 8.98 -9.97
N LEU A 437 -6.54 9.72 -9.52
CA LEU A 437 -5.15 9.31 -9.61
C LEU A 437 -4.86 8.06 -8.77
N LYS A 438 -5.17 8.10 -7.48
CA LYS A 438 -4.82 7.03 -6.55
C LYS A 438 -5.60 5.75 -6.83
N TYR A 439 -6.90 5.83 -6.95
CA TYR A 439 -7.72 4.66 -7.25
C TYR A 439 -7.41 4.09 -8.63
N GLY A 440 -7.17 4.95 -9.62
CA GLY A 440 -6.81 4.53 -10.97
C GLY A 440 -5.52 3.69 -11.01
N ASP A 441 -4.52 4.05 -10.22
CA ASP A 441 -3.30 3.25 -10.05
C ASP A 441 -3.54 2.02 -9.16
N LEU A 442 -4.04 2.24 -7.92
CA LEU A 442 -4.16 1.22 -6.87
C LEU A 442 -5.16 0.10 -7.22
N SER A 443 -6.08 0.30 -8.16
CA SER A 443 -6.99 -0.74 -8.66
C SER A 443 -6.28 -1.78 -9.53
N ASN A 444 -5.06 -1.51 -9.99
CA ASN A 444 -4.25 -2.46 -10.74
C ASN A 444 -3.43 -3.34 -9.78
N GLN A 445 -3.15 -4.57 -10.20
CA GLN A 445 -2.19 -5.42 -9.51
C GLN A 445 -0.83 -4.72 -9.42
N PRO A 446 -0.16 -4.68 -8.24
CA PRO A 446 1.10 -3.96 -8.08
C PRO A 446 2.15 -4.31 -9.16
N THR A 447 2.37 -5.59 -9.43
CA THR A 447 3.39 -6.09 -10.37
C THR A 447 3.07 -5.86 -11.85
N LYS A 448 1.84 -5.45 -12.19
CA LYS A 448 1.42 -5.25 -13.59
C LYS A 448 1.76 -3.84 -14.06
N ASP A 449 2.21 -3.77 -15.33
CA ASP A 449 2.26 -2.52 -16.08
C ASP A 449 0.84 -2.14 -16.49
N TYR A 450 0.55 -0.84 -16.56
CA TYR A 450 -0.74 -0.37 -17.05
C TYR A 450 -0.59 0.94 -17.83
N ASN A 451 -1.60 1.25 -18.65
CA ASN A 451 -1.65 2.51 -19.38
C ASN A 451 -2.52 3.52 -18.65
N PHE A 452 -1.93 4.67 -18.35
CA PHE A 452 -2.64 5.81 -17.76
C PHE A 452 -3.54 6.46 -18.79
N ASP A 453 -4.79 6.68 -18.42
CA ASP A 453 -5.79 7.41 -19.21
C ASP A 453 -6.57 8.33 -18.29
N MET A 454 -6.33 9.64 -18.43
CA MET A 454 -6.95 10.68 -17.60
C MET A 454 -8.48 10.68 -17.69
N GLU A 455 -9.03 10.53 -18.90
CA GLU A 455 -10.48 10.50 -19.12
C GLU A 455 -11.14 9.31 -18.43
N ARG A 456 -10.49 8.12 -18.55
CA ARG A 456 -10.96 6.90 -17.90
C ARG A 456 -10.89 7.01 -16.38
N PHE A 457 -9.77 7.53 -15.84
CA PHE A 457 -9.57 7.63 -14.38
C PHE A 457 -10.51 8.63 -13.73
N ALA A 458 -10.82 9.74 -14.43
CA ALA A 458 -11.73 10.77 -13.97
C ALA A 458 -13.20 10.56 -14.39
N ALA A 459 -13.55 9.36 -14.88
CA ALA A 459 -14.93 9.02 -15.20
C ALA A 459 -15.75 8.78 -13.92
N PHE A 460 -17.00 9.23 -13.91
CA PHE A 460 -17.96 9.04 -12.80
C PHE A 460 -18.71 7.71 -12.88
N GLU A 461 -18.41 6.89 -13.87
CA GLU A 461 -18.97 5.57 -14.10
C GLU A 461 -17.88 4.52 -14.23
N GLY A 462 -18.20 3.27 -13.97
CA GLY A 462 -17.29 2.15 -14.02
C GLY A 462 -16.40 2.05 -12.76
N ASN A 463 -15.31 1.28 -12.86
CA ASN A 463 -14.42 1.02 -11.73
C ASN A 463 -13.39 2.16 -11.58
N THR A 464 -13.81 3.27 -10.97
CA THR A 464 -13.05 4.52 -10.85
C THR A 464 -13.16 5.13 -9.45
N GLY A 465 -12.18 5.96 -9.06
CA GLY A 465 -12.23 6.71 -7.80
C GLY A 465 -13.45 7.63 -7.70
N PRO A 466 -13.74 8.46 -8.73
CA PRO A 466 -14.91 9.33 -8.72
C PRO A 466 -16.24 8.58 -8.57
N TYR A 467 -16.38 7.36 -9.12
CA TYR A 467 -17.57 6.52 -8.92
C TYR A 467 -17.75 6.12 -7.44
N ILE A 468 -16.67 5.74 -6.76
CA ILE A 468 -16.70 5.41 -5.32
C ILE A 468 -17.09 6.66 -4.52
N LEU A 469 -16.48 7.81 -4.80
CA LEU A 469 -16.82 9.07 -4.13
C LEU A 469 -18.29 9.44 -4.34
N TYR A 470 -18.78 9.32 -5.56
CA TYR A 470 -20.18 9.61 -5.86
C TYR A 470 -21.15 8.73 -5.07
N THR A 471 -20.83 7.44 -4.89
CA THR A 471 -21.63 6.54 -4.05
C THR A 471 -21.63 7.01 -2.59
N ILE A 472 -20.48 7.37 -2.03
CA ILE A 472 -20.35 7.87 -0.65
C ILE A 472 -21.17 9.18 -0.48
N VAL A 473 -21.00 10.14 -1.39
CA VAL A 473 -21.70 11.43 -1.33
C VAL A 473 -23.21 11.26 -1.46
N ARG A 474 -23.68 10.34 -2.30
CA ARG A 474 -25.11 9.97 -2.38
C ARG A 474 -25.63 9.51 -1.03
N ILE A 475 -24.90 8.64 -0.34
CA ILE A 475 -25.30 8.20 1.01
C ILE A 475 -25.31 9.38 1.98
N LYS A 476 -24.25 10.21 1.99
CA LYS A 476 -24.20 11.43 2.83
C LYS A 476 -25.44 12.33 2.62
N SER A 477 -25.84 12.52 1.38
CA SER A 477 -27.05 13.31 1.04
C SER A 477 -28.33 12.68 1.61
N ILE A 478 -28.47 11.37 1.57
CA ILE A 478 -29.64 10.68 2.14
C ILE A 478 -29.64 10.83 3.66
N LEU A 479 -28.50 10.56 4.31
CA LEU A 479 -28.35 10.67 5.77
C LEU A 479 -28.62 12.09 6.28
N SER A 480 -28.11 13.11 5.57
CA SER A 480 -28.35 14.51 5.92
C SER A 480 -29.84 14.91 5.84
N ARG A 481 -30.58 14.33 4.89
CA ARG A 481 -32.05 14.57 4.77
C ARG A 481 -32.85 13.86 5.86
N TYR A 482 -32.38 12.71 6.32
CA TYR A 482 -33.04 11.96 7.40
C TYR A 482 -32.79 12.61 8.76
N GLY A 483 -31.58 13.08 9.03
CA GLY A 483 -31.19 13.69 10.32
C GLY A 483 -30.34 12.74 11.18
N ALA A 484 -30.60 12.68 12.48
CA ALA A 484 -29.82 11.86 13.42
C ALA A 484 -30.00 10.35 13.14
N TRP A 485 -28.93 9.70 12.70
CA TRP A 485 -28.94 8.30 12.25
C TRP A 485 -27.92 7.40 12.98
N GLU A 486 -26.94 7.96 13.62
CA GLU A 486 -25.76 7.26 14.13
C GLU A 486 -26.09 6.19 15.18
N ASN A 487 -27.19 6.36 15.89
CA ASN A 487 -27.64 5.44 16.94
C ASN A 487 -28.78 4.51 16.50
N LEU A 488 -29.12 4.50 15.22
CA LEU A 488 -30.16 3.60 14.72
C LEU A 488 -29.62 2.17 14.67
N PRO A 489 -30.39 1.18 15.18
CA PRO A 489 -29.95 -0.23 15.16
C PRO A 489 -30.06 -0.82 13.75
N ILE A 490 -29.19 -1.76 13.44
CA ILE A 490 -29.30 -2.58 12.24
C ILE A 490 -30.52 -3.50 12.37
N GLN A 491 -31.39 -3.47 11.38
CA GLN A 491 -32.59 -4.33 11.33
C GLN A 491 -32.35 -5.54 10.40
N GLU A 492 -33.19 -6.56 10.51
CA GLU A 492 -33.20 -7.65 9.55
C GLU A 492 -33.49 -7.13 8.14
N PRO A 493 -32.90 -7.75 7.11
CA PRO A 493 -33.10 -7.29 5.72
C PRO A 493 -34.54 -7.51 5.27
N ALA A 494 -35.24 -6.44 4.89
CA ALA A 494 -36.62 -6.49 4.43
C ALA A 494 -36.76 -6.94 2.96
N ASN A 495 -35.66 -6.97 2.22
CA ASN A 495 -35.64 -7.38 0.80
C ASN A 495 -34.28 -8.00 0.42
N PRO A 496 -34.19 -8.71 -0.73
CA PRO A 496 -32.95 -9.35 -1.16
C PRO A 496 -31.78 -8.39 -1.38
N PHE A 497 -32.03 -7.13 -1.77
CA PHE A 497 -30.99 -6.13 -2.01
C PHE A 497 -30.35 -5.64 -0.71
N ALA A 498 -31.17 -5.48 0.34
CA ALA A 498 -30.67 -5.22 1.69
C ALA A 498 -29.78 -6.36 2.18
N LYS A 499 -30.20 -7.63 1.99
CA LYS A 499 -29.41 -8.80 2.37
C LYS A 499 -28.09 -8.88 1.61
N GLU A 500 -28.09 -8.63 0.32
CA GLU A 500 -26.89 -8.59 -0.52
C GLU A 500 -25.89 -7.53 -0.02
N LEU A 501 -26.38 -6.34 0.32
CA LEU A 501 -25.58 -5.26 0.90
C LEU A 501 -25.00 -5.66 2.27
N MET A 502 -25.82 -6.26 3.15
CA MET A 502 -25.36 -6.76 4.44
C MET A 502 -24.21 -7.75 4.31
N ILE A 503 -24.34 -8.74 3.41
CA ILE A 503 -23.29 -9.73 3.14
C ILE A 503 -22.03 -9.05 2.59
N ALA A 504 -22.16 -8.06 1.70
CA ALA A 504 -21.01 -7.33 1.17
C ALA A 504 -20.25 -6.59 2.28
N ILE A 505 -20.93 -5.96 3.23
CA ILE A 505 -20.30 -5.27 4.37
C ILE A 505 -19.47 -6.24 5.23
N THR A 506 -19.95 -7.47 5.46
CA THR A 506 -19.25 -8.46 6.30
C THR A 506 -17.89 -8.90 5.74
N LYS A 507 -17.62 -8.64 4.47
CA LYS A 507 -16.36 -9.01 3.81
C LYS A 507 -15.18 -8.08 4.15
N LEU A 508 -15.40 -7.00 4.91
CA LEU A 508 -14.34 -6.03 5.26
C LEU A 508 -13.11 -6.70 5.86
N GLY A 509 -13.25 -7.37 7.01
CA GLY A 509 -12.12 -7.99 7.72
C GLY A 509 -11.36 -9.01 6.87
N PRO A 510 -12.03 -10.02 6.28
CA PRO A 510 -11.39 -10.97 5.38
C PRO A 510 -10.65 -10.35 4.20
N THR A 511 -11.18 -9.25 3.64
CA THR A 511 -10.54 -8.52 2.55
C THR A 511 -9.26 -7.83 3.00
N GLN A 512 -9.29 -7.11 4.13
CA GLN A 512 -8.12 -6.41 4.66
C GLN A 512 -6.98 -7.38 4.98
N GLU A 513 -7.28 -8.52 5.60
CA GLU A 513 -6.26 -9.54 5.86
C GLU A 513 -5.72 -10.20 4.59
N SER A 514 -6.57 -10.41 3.59
CA SER A 514 -6.13 -10.96 2.31
C SER A 514 -5.23 -9.98 1.56
N ALA A 515 -5.59 -8.69 1.58
CA ALA A 515 -4.79 -7.62 1.00
C ALA A 515 -3.42 -7.50 1.71
N LEU A 516 -3.39 -7.62 3.04
CA LEU A 516 -2.15 -7.60 3.82
C LEU A 516 -1.25 -8.79 3.44
N ARG A 517 -1.80 -10.02 3.48
CA ARG A 517 -1.02 -11.23 3.16
C ARG A 517 -0.44 -11.26 1.76
N ALA A 518 -1.15 -10.66 0.81
CA ALA A 518 -0.72 -10.60 -0.59
C ALA A 518 0.07 -9.32 -0.92
N SER A 519 0.23 -8.38 0.02
CA SER A 519 0.73 -7.02 -0.22
C SER A 519 0.05 -6.37 -1.44
N ALA A 520 -1.29 -6.57 -1.55
CA ALA A 520 -2.09 -6.31 -2.75
C ALA A 520 -3.30 -5.41 -2.45
N HIS A 521 -3.06 -4.10 -2.42
CA HIS A 521 -4.07 -3.07 -2.20
C HIS A 521 -5.21 -3.08 -3.23
N ASN A 522 -5.00 -3.62 -4.42
CA ASN A 522 -6.05 -3.78 -5.44
C ASN A 522 -7.21 -4.67 -4.98
N LEU A 523 -7.01 -5.54 -3.99
CA LEU A 523 -8.08 -6.32 -3.39
C LEU A 523 -9.07 -5.43 -2.61
N ILE A 524 -8.57 -4.37 -1.97
CA ILE A 524 -9.41 -3.37 -1.31
C ILE A 524 -10.20 -2.59 -2.36
N CYS A 525 -9.57 -2.19 -3.47
CA CYS A 525 -10.26 -1.51 -4.57
C CYS A 525 -11.39 -2.38 -5.15
N ALA A 526 -11.13 -3.65 -5.40
CA ALA A 526 -12.14 -4.59 -5.89
C ALA A 526 -13.31 -4.73 -4.91
N TYR A 527 -13.02 -4.83 -3.62
CA TYR A 527 -14.02 -4.90 -2.56
C TYR A 527 -14.91 -3.66 -2.50
N ILE A 528 -14.33 -2.45 -2.48
CA ILE A 528 -15.14 -1.23 -2.39
C ILE A 528 -15.93 -0.97 -3.67
N TYR A 529 -15.45 -1.43 -4.82
CA TYR A 529 -16.23 -1.37 -6.05
C TYR A 529 -17.46 -2.30 -5.99
N GLU A 530 -17.30 -3.54 -5.49
CA GLU A 530 -18.41 -4.46 -5.22
C GLU A 530 -19.40 -3.85 -4.22
N LEU A 531 -18.91 -3.35 -3.09
CA LEU A 531 -19.74 -2.74 -2.05
C LEU A 531 -20.52 -1.53 -2.57
N ALA A 532 -19.87 -0.64 -3.34
CA ALA A 532 -20.53 0.49 -3.98
C ALA A 532 -21.61 0.05 -4.97
N GLY A 533 -21.37 -1.04 -5.71
CA GLY A 533 -22.36 -1.68 -6.57
C GLY A 533 -23.59 -2.15 -5.79
N CYS A 534 -23.40 -2.83 -4.66
CA CYS A 534 -24.49 -3.26 -3.78
C CYS A 534 -25.27 -2.07 -3.20
N VAL A 535 -24.59 -1.02 -2.78
CA VAL A 535 -25.24 0.23 -2.31
C VAL A 535 -26.10 0.84 -3.39
N ASN A 536 -25.55 1.00 -4.60
CA ASN A 536 -26.30 1.61 -5.71
C ASN A 536 -27.50 0.76 -6.13
N LYS A 537 -27.36 -0.56 -6.17
CA LYS A 537 -28.46 -1.49 -6.45
C LYS A 537 -29.56 -1.38 -5.37
N PHE A 538 -29.17 -1.41 -4.09
CA PHE A 538 -30.11 -1.23 -2.98
C PHE A 538 -30.84 0.12 -3.07
N TYR A 539 -30.14 1.21 -3.39
CA TYR A 539 -30.72 2.54 -3.56
C TYR A 539 -31.76 2.60 -4.70
N HIS A 540 -31.49 1.95 -5.84
CA HIS A 540 -32.40 1.95 -6.97
C HIS A 540 -33.64 1.08 -6.74
N GLU A 541 -33.51 -0.03 -6.03
CA GLU A 541 -34.57 -1.03 -5.82
C GLU A 541 -35.38 -0.77 -4.53
N THR A 542 -34.96 0.20 -3.69
CA THR A 542 -35.58 0.43 -2.38
C THR A 542 -35.94 1.91 -2.20
N ARG A 543 -37.18 2.18 -1.81
CA ARG A 543 -37.65 3.53 -1.51
C ARG A 543 -37.22 3.98 -0.11
N ILE A 544 -35.93 4.31 0.10
CA ILE A 544 -35.34 4.53 1.43
C ILE A 544 -36.04 5.64 2.21
N LEU A 545 -36.07 6.89 1.67
CA LEU A 545 -36.62 8.04 2.37
C LEU A 545 -38.16 8.12 2.32
N SER A 546 -38.77 7.50 1.32
CA SER A 546 -40.22 7.48 1.15
C SER A 546 -40.86 6.16 1.67
N GLU A 547 -40.12 5.36 2.44
CA GLU A 547 -40.68 4.24 3.20
C GLU A 547 -41.66 4.78 4.25
N GLU A 548 -42.84 4.18 4.31
CA GLU A 548 -43.91 4.60 5.26
C GLU A 548 -43.73 3.96 6.64
N ASP A 549 -43.17 2.76 6.70
CA ASP A 549 -42.82 2.12 7.97
C ASP A 549 -41.54 2.73 8.54
N GLU A 550 -41.67 3.47 9.60
CA GLU A 550 -40.57 4.18 10.26
C GLU A 550 -39.49 3.24 10.80
N THR A 551 -39.84 2.00 11.17
CA THR A 551 -38.88 0.97 11.63
C THR A 551 -38.03 0.48 10.48
N LEU A 552 -38.66 0.15 9.34
CA LEU A 552 -37.95 -0.25 8.14
C LEU A 552 -37.09 0.87 7.59
N LYS A 553 -37.62 2.09 7.54
CA LYS A 553 -36.87 3.29 7.13
C LYS A 553 -35.61 3.46 7.98
N ALA A 554 -35.75 3.40 9.31
CA ALA A 554 -34.62 3.51 10.23
C ALA A 554 -33.57 2.40 9.98
N GLY A 555 -34.03 1.17 9.73
CA GLY A 555 -33.15 0.05 9.37
C GLY A 555 -32.37 0.28 8.06
N TYR A 556 -33.03 0.81 7.01
CA TYR A 556 -32.37 1.16 5.74
C TYR A 556 -31.32 2.26 5.95
N ILE A 557 -31.65 3.29 6.73
CA ILE A 557 -30.74 4.39 7.06
C ILE A 557 -29.53 3.89 7.84
N ALA A 558 -29.72 3.04 8.86
CA ALA A 558 -28.63 2.44 9.62
C ALA A 558 -27.69 1.62 8.72
N LEU A 559 -28.26 0.82 7.81
CA LEU A 559 -27.51 -0.04 6.89
C LEU A 559 -26.62 0.76 5.93
N ILE A 560 -27.18 1.78 5.25
CA ILE A 560 -26.38 2.62 4.36
C ILE A 560 -25.38 3.48 5.13
N GLY A 561 -25.69 3.89 6.37
CA GLY A 561 -24.77 4.58 7.25
C GLY A 561 -23.54 3.74 7.58
N LEU A 562 -23.73 2.45 7.90
CA LEU A 562 -22.63 1.51 8.11
C LEU A 562 -21.83 1.29 6.82
N ALA A 563 -22.51 1.11 5.67
CA ALA A 563 -21.84 0.97 4.38
C ALA A 563 -20.97 2.18 4.04
N LYS A 564 -21.45 3.42 4.30
CA LYS A 564 -20.68 4.65 4.13
C LYS A 564 -19.42 4.63 5.00
N ASN A 565 -19.56 4.30 6.27
CA ASN A 565 -18.41 4.29 7.18
C ASN A 565 -17.35 3.27 6.75
N VAL A 566 -17.76 2.10 6.26
CA VAL A 566 -16.86 1.07 5.73
C VAL A 566 -16.17 1.55 4.43
N LEU A 567 -16.91 2.18 3.51
CA LEU A 567 -16.33 2.75 2.29
C LEU A 567 -15.32 3.86 2.63
N GLU A 568 -15.66 4.78 3.54
CA GLU A 568 -14.76 5.85 3.97
C GLU A 568 -13.49 5.30 4.64
N GLN A 569 -13.60 4.27 5.46
CA GLN A 569 -12.43 3.60 6.04
C GLN A 569 -11.52 2.99 4.97
N CYS A 570 -12.09 2.34 3.98
CA CYS A 570 -11.30 1.75 2.89
C CYS A 570 -10.61 2.80 2.03
N ILE A 571 -11.30 3.88 1.65
CA ILE A 571 -10.66 4.96 0.87
C ILE A 571 -9.61 5.70 1.69
N HIS A 572 -9.76 5.80 3.02
CA HIS A 572 -8.72 6.33 3.91
C HIS A 572 -7.45 5.46 3.89
N ILE A 573 -7.60 4.14 3.90
CA ILE A 573 -6.46 3.20 3.72
C ILE A 573 -5.80 3.42 2.35
N LEU A 574 -6.58 3.64 1.29
CA LEU A 574 -6.07 3.94 -0.04
C LEU A 574 -5.52 5.37 -0.20
N GLY A 575 -5.65 6.22 0.82
CA GLY A 575 -5.02 7.53 0.89
C GLY A 575 -5.80 8.65 0.21
N PHE A 576 -7.13 8.60 0.13
CA PHE A 576 -7.97 9.70 -0.33
C PHE A 576 -9.26 9.81 0.47
N SER A 577 -10.01 10.88 0.27
CA SER A 577 -11.22 11.18 1.04
C SER A 577 -12.35 11.66 0.15
N ALA A 578 -13.60 11.49 0.63
CA ALA A 578 -14.78 11.96 -0.07
C ALA A 578 -15.09 13.43 0.28
N PRO A 579 -15.59 14.23 -0.68
CA PRO A 579 -16.16 15.53 -0.39
C PRO A 579 -17.53 15.38 0.31
N GLU A 580 -18.06 16.47 0.84
CA GLU A 580 -19.39 16.46 1.45
C GLU A 580 -20.50 16.47 0.40
N LYS A 581 -20.23 17.09 -0.73
CA LYS A 581 -21.15 17.19 -1.88
C LYS A 581 -20.41 16.92 -3.18
N MET A 582 -21.15 16.40 -4.13
CA MET A 582 -20.62 16.07 -5.46
C MET A 582 -21.75 15.93 -6.48
#